data_6c01500b3f4b1a3bcdbb759fb10899c6
#
_entry.id   6c01500b3f4b1a3bcdbb759fb10899c6
#
_cell.length_a   1.000
_cell.length_b   1.000
_cell.length_c   1.000
_cell.angle_alpha   90.00
_cell.angle_beta   90.00
_cell.angle_gamma   90.00
#
_symmetry.space_group_name_H-M   'P 1'
#
loop_
_entity.id
_entity.type
_entity.pdbx_description
1 polymer ?
#
loop_
_entity_poly.entity_id
_entity_poly.type
_entity_poly.pdbx_seq_one_letter_code
_entity_poly.pdbx_strand_id
1 'polypeptide(L)'
;YLSSPFNWLLLLCPSNLVIEFMTVLILIKTGLSGLTFAFYLNRHYKDNGYRIALFAVFYALSGFMCAYNWDIMWLDTVVLLPLILLGLERLVEGKKMTLYVVTLAVSILSNYYISIMVCIYLVLYFVILILEQKSGIGKAILKFATGSILAGGMGAVLILPEIVALSGSGSGGISFPEKMEWYFGLLDEAARFCIGVEPSSTVGHMPNLYCGAAILLLLFLYLLNRRIRIGAKIPRLLLVAFFFVSFANNKLDFIWHGFHFPEGLPA
;
A
#
# COMPACT_ATOMS: atom_id res chain seq x y z
N TYR A 1 4.86 16.96 -2.17
CA TYR A 1 5.60 17.30 -0.95
C TYR A 1 4.81 18.26 -0.03
N LEU A 2 4.25 19.35 -0.56
CA LEU A 2 3.64 20.43 0.25
C LEU A 2 2.32 20.02 0.94
N SER A 3 1.59 19.08 0.40
CA SER A 3 0.29 18.64 0.93
C SER A 3 0.39 17.57 2.03
N SER A 4 1.57 17.03 2.29
CA SER A 4 1.80 16.06 3.36
C SER A 4 1.80 16.74 4.74
N PRO A 5 0.91 16.34 5.68
CA PRO A 5 0.90 16.89 7.04
C PRO A 5 2.21 16.65 7.80
N PHE A 6 2.89 15.52 7.53
CA PHE A 6 4.18 15.22 8.17
C PHE A 6 5.29 16.13 7.66
N ASN A 7 5.25 16.51 6.38
CA ASN A 7 6.25 17.38 5.81
C ASN A 7 6.12 18.84 6.33
N TRP A 8 4.96 19.23 6.86
CA TRP A 8 4.80 20.54 7.51
C TRP A 8 5.71 20.72 8.74
N LEU A 9 6.20 19.63 9.33
CA LEU A 9 7.23 19.71 10.37
C LEU A 9 8.50 20.41 9.89
N LEU A 10 8.78 20.41 8.56
CA LEU A 10 9.89 21.16 7.97
C LEU A 10 9.77 22.68 8.17
N LEU A 11 8.56 23.21 8.37
CA LEU A 11 8.37 24.63 8.66
C LEU A 11 8.99 25.07 10.00
N LEU A 12 9.22 24.11 10.90
CA LEU A 12 9.84 24.34 12.20
C LEU A 12 11.36 24.21 12.14
N CYS A 13 11.91 23.77 10.98
CA CYS A 13 13.33 23.51 10.81
C CYS A 13 14.07 24.76 10.29
N PRO A 14 15.20 25.15 10.87
CA PRO A 14 16.07 26.17 10.31
C PRO A 14 16.57 25.77 8.91
N SER A 15 16.68 26.74 7.99
CA SER A 15 17.02 26.47 6.58
C SER A 15 18.38 25.80 6.37
N ASN A 16 19.31 25.97 7.30
CA ASN A 16 20.64 25.35 7.26
C ASN A 16 20.67 23.88 7.74
N LEU A 17 19.57 23.36 8.31
CA LEU A 17 19.46 21.99 8.85
C LEU A 17 18.40 21.14 8.11
N VAL A 18 17.96 21.58 6.94
CA VAL A 18 16.88 20.90 6.19
C VAL A 18 17.26 19.48 5.80
N ILE A 19 18.52 19.24 5.39
CA ILE A 19 18.99 17.90 4.96
C ILE A 19 18.98 16.93 6.14
N GLU A 20 19.52 17.36 7.30
CA GLU A 20 19.55 16.57 8.52
C GLU A 20 18.11 16.29 9.01
N PHE A 21 17.24 17.30 8.93
CA PHE A 21 15.86 17.15 9.31
C PHE A 21 15.09 16.20 8.39
N MET A 22 15.38 16.16 7.10
CA MET A 22 14.81 15.16 6.20
C MET A 22 15.16 13.74 6.63
N THR A 23 16.38 13.49 7.08
CA THR A 23 16.78 12.19 7.66
C THR A 23 15.98 11.86 8.92
N VAL A 24 15.81 12.82 9.82
CA VAL A 24 14.97 12.65 11.02
C VAL A 24 13.52 12.36 10.64
N LEU A 25 12.99 13.03 9.61
CA LEU A 25 11.63 12.81 9.12
C LEU A 25 11.42 11.40 8.56
N ILE A 26 12.41 10.86 7.82
CA ILE A 26 12.40 9.46 7.35
C ILE A 26 12.35 8.50 8.55
N LEU A 27 13.18 8.72 9.57
CA LEU A 27 13.19 7.89 10.79
C LEU A 27 11.85 7.95 11.52
N ILE A 28 11.25 9.14 11.66
CA ILE A 28 9.93 9.31 12.26
C ILE A 28 8.88 8.54 11.46
N LYS A 29 8.82 8.68 10.13
CA LYS A 29 7.84 7.98 9.30
C LYS A 29 8.03 6.46 9.33
N THR A 30 9.27 5.98 9.34
CA THR A 30 9.59 4.56 9.50
C THR A 30 9.07 4.03 10.85
N GLY A 31 9.34 4.74 11.94
CA GLY A 31 8.83 4.38 13.26
C GLY A 31 7.29 4.42 13.34
N LEU A 32 6.66 5.44 12.75
CA LEU A 32 5.21 5.56 12.67
C LEU A 32 4.58 4.44 11.83
N SER A 33 5.21 3.99 10.75
CA SER A 33 4.70 2.87 9.94
C SER A 33 4.63 1.59 10.76
N GLY A 34 5.66 1.29 11.56
CA GLY A 34 5.64 0.17 12.50
C GLY A 34 4.58 0.32 13.57
N LEU A 35 4.42 1.52 14.14
CA LEU A 35 3.42 1.81 15.16
C LEU A 35 1.99 1.63 14.65
N THR A 36 1.67 2.17 13.48
CA THR A 36 0.33 2.05 12.88
C THR A 36 0.02 0.61 12.50
N PHE A 37 1.02 -0.14 12.02
CA PHE A 37 0.85 -1.56 11.73
C PHE A 37 0.67 -2.39 13.00
N ALA A 38 1.43 -2.12 14.07
CA ALA A 38 1.20 -2.74 15.38
C ALA A 38 -0.22 -2.45 15.90
N PHE A 39 -0.68 -1.22 15.77
CA PHE A 39 -2.03 -0.83 16.17
C PHE A 39 -3.09 -1.58 15.35
N TYR A 40 -2.91 -1.70 14.03
CA TYR A 40 -3.77 -2.48 13.15
C TYR A 40 -3.83 -3.94 13.62
N LEU A 41 -2.69 -4.61 13.78
CA LEU A 41 -2.62 -6.01 14.19
C LEU A 41 -3.27 -6.26 15.57
N ASN A 42 -3.02 -5.36 16.51
CA ASN A 42 -3.64 -5.40 17.83
C ASN A 42 -5.17 -5.38 17.75
N ARG A 43 -5.73 -4.50 16.90
CA ARG A 43 -7.18 -4.36 16.72
C ARG A 43 -7.79 -5.51 15.93
N HIS A 44 -7.07 -6.02 14.95
CA HIS A 44 -7.50 -7.13 14.09
C HIS A 44 -7.50 -8.46 14.85
N TYR A 45 -6.39 -8.79 15.53
CA TYR A 45 -6.22 -10.06 16.25
C TYR A 45 -6.63 -10.02 17.72
N LYS A 46 -6.89 -8.83 18.28
CA LYS A 46 -7.17 -8.60 19.72
C LYS A 46 -6.08 -9.20 20.62
N ASP A 47 -4.84 -9.07 20.21
CA ASP A 47 -3.65 -9.57 20.89
C ASP A 47 -2.69 -8.41 21.20
N ASN A 48 -1.97 -8.49 22.32
CA ASN A 48 -0.97 -7.50 22.74
C ASN A 48 0.42 -8.14 22.93
N GLY A 49 0.62 -9.33 22.39
CA GLY A 49 1.86 -10.09 22.55
C GLY A 49 3.03 -9.52 21.77
N TYR A 50 4.24 -9.96 22.12
CA TYR A 50 5.50 -9.62 21.41
C TYR A 50 5.48 -9.92 19.90
N ARG A 51 4.61 -10.84 19.48
CA ARG A 51 4.41 -11.18 18.06
C ARG A 51 4.00 -9.98 17.24
N ILE A 52 3.13 -9.10 17.79
CA ILE A 52 2.72 -7.87 17.13
C ILE A 52 3.91 -6.94 16.90
N ALA A 53 4.78 -6.79 17.90
CA ALA A 53 5.98 -5.97 17.77
C ALA A 53 6.93 -6.53 16.69
N LEU A 54 7.10 -7.85 16.62
CA LEU A 54 7.91 -8.51 15.60
C LEU A 54 7.41 -8.22 14.17
N PHE A 55 6.11 -8.40 13.92
CA PHE A 55 5.52 -8.11 12.61
C PHE A 55 5.54 -6.61 12.29
N ALA A 56 5.40 -5.75 13.27
CA ALA A 56 5.52 -4.30 13.11
C ALA A 56 6.94 -3.90 12.64
N VAL A 57 7.97 -4.55 13.17
CA VAL A 57 9.36 -4.36 12.74
C VAL A 57 9.54 -4.88 11.30
N PHE A 58 8.98 -6.03 10.93
CA PHE A 58 9.05 -6.53 9.55
C PHE A 58 8.40 -5.59 8.55
N TYR A 59 7.29 -4.95 8.92
CA TYR A 59 6.64 -3.95 8.09
C TYR A 59 7.49 -2.68 7.96
N ALA A 60 7.96 -2.13 9.08
CA ALA A 60 8.73 -0.89 9.13
C ALA A 60 10.10 -1.00 8.44
N LEU A 61 10.72 -2.19 8.46
CA LEU A 61 12.04 -2.46 7.88
C LEU A 61 11.95 -3.41 6.67
N SER A 62 10.85 -3.32 5.92
CA SER A 62 10.67 -4.10 4.68
C SER A 62 11.64 -3.66 3.58
N GLY A 63 11.86 -4.52 2.58
CA GLY A 63 12.66 -4.20 1.40
C GLY A 63 12.19 -2.95 0.67
N PHE A 64 10.87 -2.72 0.62
CA PHE A 64 10.30 -1.47 0.11
C PHE A 64 10.81 -0.24 0.89
N MET A 65 10.76 -0.28 2.22
CA MET A 65 11.25 0.83 3.05
C MET A 65 12.75 1.02 2.88
N CYS A 66 13.53 -0.05 2.73
CA CYS A 66 14.97 0.05 2.49
C CYS A 66 15.29 0.67 1.13
N ALA A 67 14.54 0.33 0.08
CA ALA A 67 14.78 0.83 -1.28
C ALA A 67 14.29 2.26 -1.49
N TYR A 68 13.14 2.63 -0.90
CA TYR A 68 12.42 3.85 -1.23
C TYR A 68 12.26 4.83 -0.05
N ASN A 69 13.03 4.70 1.04
CA ASN A 69 12.96 5.64 2.16
C ASN A 69 13.29 7.08 1.79
N TRP A 70 14.06 7.31 0.74
CA TRP A 70 14.40 8.64 0.21
C TRP A 70 13.21 9.32 -0.48
N ASP A 71 12.20 8.57 -0.94
CA ASP A 71 10.93 9.08 -1.44
C ASP A 71 9.99 9.45 -0.29
N ILE A 72 10.37 10.48 0.45
CA ILE A 72 9.70 10.90 1.70
C ILE A 72 8.19 11.03 1.54
N MET A 73 7.70 11.45 0.37
CA MET A 73 6.28 11.63 0.08
C MET A 73 5.50 10.30 -0.02
N TRP A 74 6.17 9.19 -0.33
CA TRP A 74 5.52 7.87 -0.40
C TRP A 74 5.28 7.27 0.97
N LEU A 75 6.17 7.60 1.93
CA LEU A 75 6.16 7.04 3.28
C LEU A 75 4.87 7.38 4.05
N ASP A 76 4.22 8.51 3.75
CA ASP A 76 2.96 8.89 4.38
C ASP A 76 1.86 7.87 4.12
N THR A 77 1.76 7.42 2.87
CA THR A 77 0.80 6.38 2.49
C THR A 77 1.12 5.04 3.16
N VAL A 78 2.41 4.70 3.30
CA VAL A 78 2.84 3.50 4.05
C VAL A 78 2.46 3.59 5.52
N VAL A 79 2.60 4.76 6.16
CA VAL A 79 2.15 5.00 7.54
C VAL A 79 0.63 4.88 7.66
N LEU A 80 -0.13 5.38 6.68
CA LEU A 80 -1.59 5.44 6.73
C LEU A 80 -2.27 4.14 6.33
N LEU A 81 -1.63 3.30 5.49
CA LEU A 81 -2.21 2.07 4.96
C LEU A 81 -2.79 1.14 6.05
N PRO A 82 -2.10 0.83 7.16
CA PRO A 82 -2.67 0.00 8.21
C PRO A 82 -3.94 0.60 8.83
N LEU A 83 -4.01 1.93 8.95
CA LEU A 83 -5.18 2.61 9.49
C LEU A 83 -6.35 2.63 8.49
N ILE A 84 -6.05 2.75 7.19
CA ILE A 84 -7.05 2.65 6.12
C ILE A 84 -7.67 1.24 6.13
N LEU A 85 -6.85 0.19 6.22
CA LEU A 85 -7.32 -1.20 6.28
C LEU A 85 -8.19 -1.44 7.52
N LEU A 86 -7.76 -0.98 8.68
CA LEU A 86 -8.57 -1.06 9.90
C LEU A 86 -9.90 -0.30 9.73
N GLY A 87 -9.87 0.85 9.08
CA GLY A 87 -11.05 1.63 8.77
C GLY A 87 -12.03 0.88 7.87
N LEU A 88 -11.50 0.20 6.82
CA LEU A 88 -12.29 -0.61 5.90
C LEU A 88 -12.92 -1.83 6.59
N GLU A 89 -12.15 -2.57 7.38
CA GLU A 89 -12.68 -3.71 8.14
C GLU A 89 -13.83 -3.28 9.08
N ARG A 90 -13.62 -2.18 9.82
CA ARG A 90 -14.66 -1.63 10.70
C ARG A 90 -15.89 -1.15 9.95
N LEU A 91 -15.74 -0.60 8.76
CA LEU A 91 -16.83 -0.18 7.88
C LEU A 91 -17.66 -1.41 7.45
N VAL A 92 -16.99 -2.49 7.03
CA VAL A 92 -17.63 -3.76 6.64
C VAL A 92 -18.35 -4.38 7.83
N GLU A 93 -17.78 -4.35 9.03
CA GLU A 93 -18.44 -4.76 10.29
C GLU A 93 -19.65 -3.88 10.68
N GLY A 94 -19.99 -2.89 9.88
CA GLY A 94 -21.13 -1.99 10.14
C GLY A 94 -20.83 -0.79 11.05
N LYS A 95 -19.59 -0.63 11.53
CA LYS A 95 -19.14 0.49 12.39
C LYS A 95 -19.06 1.82 11.62
N LYS A 96 -18.59 2.89 12.28
CA LYS A 96 -18.42 4.22 11.67
C LYS A 96 -17.35 4.19 10.59
N MET A 97 -17.62 4.86 9.46
CA MET A 97 -16.69 4.94 8.33
C MET A 97 -15.64 6.07 8.47
N THR A 98 -15.71 6.87 9.54
CA THR A 98 -14.86 8.07 9.71
C THR A 98 -13.37 7.76 9.61
N LEU A 99 -12.91 6.67 10.24
CA LEU A 99 -11.49 6.28 10.18
C LEU A 99 -11.07 6.01 8.73
N TYR A 100 -11.87 5.24 7.98
CA TYR A 100 -11.62 4.94 6.57
C TYR A 100 -11.54 6.22 5.72
N VAL A 101 -12.56 7.07 5.82
CA VAL A 101 -12.66 8.30 5.03
C VAL A 101 -11.49 9.24 5.31
N VAL A 102 -11.21 9.51 6.59
CA VAL A 102 -10.16 10.47 6.97
C VAL A 102 -8.78 9.97 6.58
N THR A 103 -8.46 8.71 6.90
CA THR A 103 -7.11 8.18 6.60
C THR A 103 -6.86 8.03 5.11
N LEU A 104 -7.88 7.63 4.33
CA LEU A 104 -7.78 7.56 2.88
C LEU A 104 -7.67 8.96 2.25
N ALA A 105 -8.46 9.94 2.71
CA ALA A 105 -8.36 11.31 2.22
C ALA A 105 -6.98 11.93 2.51
N VAL A 106 -6.44 11.75 3.71
CA VAL A 106 -5.09 12.21 4.05
C VAL A 106 -4.04 11.51 3.20
N SER A 107 -4.19 10.21 2.92
CA SER A 107 -3.30 9.48 2.02
C SER A 107 -3.30 10.09 0.61
N ILE A 108 -4.48 10.33 0.04
CA ILE A 108 -4.64 10.93 -1.29
C ILE A 108 -4.01 12.33 -1.33
N LEU A 109 -4.25 13.16 -0.30
CA LEU A 109 -3.66 14.49 -0.17
C LEU A 109 -2.14 14.45 -0.02
N SER A 110 -1.60 13.44 0.68
CA SER A 110 -0.15 13.31 0.87
C SER A 110 0.56 12.87 -0.40
N ASN A 111 0.00 11.88 -1.10
CA ASN A 111 0.54 11.36 -2.36
C ASN A 111 -0.55 10.64 -3.15
N TYR A 112 -1.04 11.26 -4.22
CA TYR A 112 -2.08 10.68 -5.07
C TYR A 112 -1.60 9.40 -5.79
N TYR A 113 -0.34 9.36 -6.23
CA TYR A 113 0.23 8.27 -7.02
C TYR A 113 0.20 6.92 -6.28
N ILE A 114 0.80 6.85 -5.09
CA ILE A 114 0.75 5.63 -4.27
C ILE A 114 -0.69 5.35 -3.79
N SER A 115 -1.49 6.41 -3.57
CA SER A 115 -2.88 6.25 -3.14
C SER A 115 -3.78 5.63 -4.21
N ILE A 116 -3.48 5.80 -5.52
CA ILE A 116 -4.18 5.07 -6.58
C ILE A 116 -3.96 3.55 -6.42
N MET A 117 -2.71 3.12 -6.21
CA MET A 117 -2.38 1.71 -5.96
C MET A 117 -3.11 1.18 -4.72
N VAL A 118 -3.12 1.98 -3.64
CA VAL A 118 -3.88 1.64 -2.43
C VAL A 118 -5.37 1.52 -2.74
N CYS A 119 -5.97 2.42 -3.52
CA CYS A 119 -7.39 2.34 -3.90
C CYS A 119 -7.72 1.05 -4.66
N ILE A 120 -6.87 0.64 -5.62
CA ILE A 120 -7.02 -0.64 -6.33
C ILE A 120 -6.97 -1.80 -5.34
N TYR A 121 -5.98 -1.80 -4.44
CA TYR A 121 -5.87 -2.82 -3.40
C TYR A 121 -7.09 -2.86 -2.48
N LEU A 122 -7.63 -1.70 -2.08
CA LEU A 122 -8.81 -1.62 -1.21
C LEU A 122 -10.05 -2.23 -1.87
N VAL A 123 -10.22 -2.08 -3.19
CA VAL A 123 -11.32 -2.75 -3.92
C VAL A 123 -11.16 -4.26 -3.84
N LEU A 124 -9.96 -4.78 -4.11
CA LEU A 124 -9.69 -6.23 -4.06
C LEU A 124 -9.89 -6.78 -2.64
N TYR A 125 -9.38 -6.08 -1.64
CA TYR A 125 -9.52 -6.49 -0.24
C TYR A 125 -10.96 -6.39 0.25
N PHE A 126 -11.70 -5.36 -0.17
CA PHE A 126 -13.12 -5.22 0.11
C PHE A 126 -13.93 -6.42 -0.42
N VAL A 127 -13.64 -6.88 -1.65
CA VAL A 127 -14.29 -8.09 -2.20
C VAL A 127 -14.04 -9.30 -1.31
N ILE A 128 -12.82 -9.49 -0.81
CA ILE A 128 -12.50 -10.60 0.11
C ILE A 128 -13.32 -10.49 1.40
N LEU A 129 -13.38 -9.29 1.98
CA LEU A 129 -14.15 -9.05 3.21
C LEU A 129 -15.65 -9.33 3.02
N ILE A 130 -16.21 -8.95 1.87
CA ILE A 130 -17.62 -9.21 1.53
C ILE A 130 -17.90 -10.71 1.32
N LEU A 131 -16.99 -11.45 0.68
CA LEU A 131 -17.14 -12.90 0.51
C LEU A 131 -17.15 -13.66 1.85
N GLU A 132 -16.54 -13.11 2.88
CA GLU A 132 -16.55 -13.68 4.24
C GLU A 132 -17.76 -13.24 5.07
N GLN A 133 -18.43 -12.17 4.65
CA GLN A 133 -19.55 -11.60 5.38
C GLN A 133 -20.85 -12.35 5.08
N LYS A 134 -21.61 -12.70 6.12
CA LYS A 134 -22.86 -13.45 5.98
C LYS A 134 -24.10 -12.58 5.82
N SER A 135 -24.07 -11.32 6.22
CA SER A 135 -25.22 -10.41 6.22
C SER A 135 -24.80 -8.94 6.12
N GLY A 136 -25.70 -8.09 5.69
CA GLY A 136 -25.47 -6.65 5.62
C GLY A 136 -24.62 -6.20 4.42
N ILE A 137 -24.42 -7.05 3.42
CA ILE A 137 -23.58 -6.81 2.24
C ILE A 137 -23.96 -5.50 1.53
N GLY A 138 -25.24 -5.26 1.25
CA GLY A 138 -25.69 -4.05 0.57
C GLY A 138 -25.34 -2.76 1.34
N LYS A 139 -25.43 -2.80 2.69
CA LYS A 139 -25.03 -1.66 3.53
C LYS A 139 -23.51 -1.45 3.50
N ALA A 140 -22.73 -2.52 3.48
CA ALA A 140 -21.27 -2.45 3.38
C ALA A 140 -20.84 -1.86 2.02
N ILE A 141 -21.44 -2.31 0.92
CA ILE A 141 -21.19 -1.77 -0.42
C ILE A 141 -21.52 -0.27 -0.47
N LEU A 142 -22.69 0.14 0.04
CA LEU A 142 -23.08 1.55 0.06
C LEU A 142 -22.12 2.39 0.90
N LYS A 143 -21.74 1.91 2.09
CA LYS A 143 -20.76 2.61 2.95
C LYS A 143 -19.37 2.69 2.30
N PHE A 144 -18.92 1.62 1.63
CA PHE A 144 -17.65 1.63 0.92
C PHE A 144 -17.67 2.64 -0.23
N ALA A 145 -18.70 2.61 -1.08
CA ALA A 145 -18.85 3.54 -2.19
C ALA A 145 -18.93 4.99 -1.70
N THR A 146 -19.82 5.28 -0.75
CA THR A 146 -19.96 6.66 -0.21
C THR A 146 -18.70 7.12 0.53
N GLY A 147 -18.05 6.24 1.30
CA GLY A 147 -16.81 6.56 1.99
C GLY A 147 -15.65 6.84 1.05
N SER A 148 -15.53 6.06 -0.03
CA SER A 148 -14.51 6.27 -1.07
C SER A 148 -14.75 7.56 -1.86
N ILE A 149 -16.00 7.85 -2.22
CA ILE A 149 -16.37 9.11 -2.90
C ILE A 149 -16.07 10.31 -1.99
N LEU A 150 -16.39 10.22 -0.69
CA LEU A 150 -16.08 11.29 0.26
C LEU A 150 -14.57 11.51 0.41
N ALA A 151 -13.80 10.43 0.53
CA ALA A 151 -12.34 10.53 0.63
C ALA A 151 -11.73 11.12 -0.65
N GLY A 152 -12.16 10.65 -1.83
CA GLY A 152 -11.75 11.20 -3.13
C GLY A 152 -12.17 12.64 -3.32
N GLY A 153 -13.40 13.01 -2.89
CA GLY A 153 -13.90 14.39 -2.91
C GLY A 153 -13.06 15.34 -2.04
N MET A 154 -12.64 14.90 -0.86
CA MET A 154 -11.70 15.64 -0.01
C MET A 154 -10.32 15.78 -0.67
N GLY A 155 -9.87 14.75 -1.41
CA GLY A 155 -8.63 14.76 -2.17
C GLY A 155 -8.70 15.50 -3.50
N ALA A 156 -9.89 15.87 -3.98
CA ALA A 156 -10.10 16.47 -5.30
C ALA A 156 -9.34 17.79 -5.50
N VAL A 157 -9.10 18.52 -4.42
CA VAL A 157 -8.28 19.76 -4.43
C VAL A 157 -6.87 19.51 -4.97
N LEU A 158 -6.33 18.30 -4.80
CA LEU A 158 -5.04 17.89 -5.36
C LEU A 158 -5.22 17.14 -6.69
N ILE A 159 -6.17 16.20 -6.75
CA ILE A 159 -6.38 15.32 -7.91
C ILE A 159 -6.74 16.11 -9.16
N LEU A 160 -7.64 17.12 -9.06
CA LEU A 160 -8.11 17.85 -10.25
C LEU A 160 -7.00 18.67 -10.92
N PRO A 161 -6.18 19.47 -10.20
CA PRO A 161 -5.03 20.14 -10.81
C PRO A 161 -4.01 19.15 -11.40
N GLU A 162 -3.82 18.01 -10.76
CA GLU A 162 -2.88 16.97 -11.22
C GLU A 162 -3.32 16.34 -12.53
N ILE A 163 -4.60 16.00 -12.68
CA ILE A 163 -5.16 15.49 -13.94
C ILE A 163 -4.92 16.49 -15.08
N VAL A 164 -5.14 17.79 -14.82
CA VAL A 164 -4.89 18.85 -15.80
C VAL A 164 -3.40 18.93 -16.15
N ALA A 165 -2.52 18.88 -15.15
CA ALA A 165 -1.07 18.93 -15.36
C ALA A 165 -0.57 17.69 -16.15
N LEU A 166 -1.03 16.50 -15.81
CA LEU A 166 -0.67 15.26 -16.52
C LEU A 166 -1.17 15.25 -17.96
N SER A 167 -2.37 15.76 -18.23
CA SER A 167 -2.91 15.84 -19.60
C SER A 167 -2.11 16.76 -20.52
N GLY A 168 -1.41 17.74 -19.96
CA GLY A 168 -0.52 18.67 -20.69
C GLY A 168 0.95 18.20 -20.74
N SER A 169 1.30 17.09 -20.07
CA SER A 169 2.66 16.54 -20.02
C SER A 169 2.88 15.43 -21.05
N GLY A 170 4.14 15.03 -21.25
CA GLY A 170 4.51 13.88 -22.09
C GLY A 170 3.84 12.55 -21.66
N SER A 171 3.47 12.44 -20.38
CA SER A 171 2.75 11.27 -19.83
C SER A 171 1.32 11.13 -20.36
N GLY A 172 0.69 12.22 -20.85
CA GLY A 172 -0.66 12.20 -21.42
C GLY A 172 -0.80 11.45 -22.74
N GLY A 173 0.31 11.10 -23.42
CA GLY A 173 0.34 10.38 -24.68
C GLY A 173 0.59 8.87 -24.58
N ILE A 174 0.73 8.32 -23.38
CA ILE A 174 1.06 6.90 -23.17
C ILE A 174 -0.21 6.04 -23.36
N SER A 175 -0.16 5.13 -24.34
CA SER A 175 -1.24 4.19 -24.63
C SER A 175 -1.09 2.89 -23.84
N PHE A 176 -2.23 2.22 -23.62
CA PHE A 176 -2.24 0.89 -23.00
C PHE A 176 -1.37 -0.09 -23.81
N PRO A 177 -0.51 -0.92 -23.17
CA PRO A 177 0.37 -1.84 -23.86
C PRO A 177 -0.41 -2.82 -24.78
N GLU A 178 -0.11 -2.84 -26.05
CA GLU A 178 -0.78 -3.73 -27.01
C GLU A 178 -0.42 -5.20 -26.76
N LYS A 179 0.87 -5.48 -26.59
CA LYS A 179 1.40 -6.83 -26.35
C LYS A 179 1.53 -7.06 -24.84
N MET A 180 1.29 -8.30 -24.44
CA MET A 180 1.53 -8.76 -23.07
C MET A 180 2.99 -9.20 -22.95
N GLU A 181 3.72 -8.60 -22.07
CA GLU A 181 5.13 -8.89 -21.80
C GLU A 181 5.34 -9.24 -20.34
N TRP A 182 6.30 -10.11 -20.08
CA TRP A 182 6.71 -10.50 -18.75
C TRP A 182 8.11 -9.97 -18.50
N TYR A 183 8.26 -9.19 -17.42
CA TYR A 183 9.55 -8.59 -17.07
C TYR A 183 10.55 -9.62 -16.54
N PHE A 184 10.04 -10.63 -15.80
CA PHE A 184 10.85 -11.68 -15.17
C PHE A 184 10.00 -12.92 -14.87
N GLY A 185 10.68 -14.02 -14.48
CA GLY A 185 10.02 -15.26 -14.10
C GLY A 185 9.42 -15.20 -12.68
N LEU A 186 8.29 -15.87 -12.47
CA LEU A 186 7.63 -15.91 -11.16
C LEU A 186 8.49 -16.57 -10.07
N LEU A 187 9.41 -17.47 -10.43
CA LEU A 187 10.36 -18.08 -9.48
C LEU A 187 11.44 -17.08 -9.07
N ASP A 188 11.90 -16.24 -10.01
CA ASP A 188 12.88 -15.20 -9.72
C ASP A 188 12.27 -14.17 -8.77
N GLU A 189 10.99 -13.83 -8.96
CA GLU A 189 10.23 -12.98 -8.05
C GLU A 189 10.10 -13.61 -6.66
N ALA A 190 9.77 -14.89 -6.57
CA ALA A 190 9.70 -15.60 -5.30
C ALA A 190 11.04 -15.58 -4.55
N ALA A 191 12.16 -15.60 -5.26
CA ALA A 191 13.50 -15.49 -4.67
C ALA A 191 13.73 -14.13 -3.99
N ARG A 192 12.97 -13.08 -4.37
CA ARG A 192 13.05 -11.74 -3.72
C ARG A 192 12.58 -11.73 -2.26
N PHE A 193 11.95 -12.78 -1.78
CA PHE A 193 11.61 -12.96 -0.36
C PHE A 193 12.74 -13.60 0.46
N CYS A 194 13.82 -14.06 -0.17
CA CYS A 194 14.93 -14.74 0.50
C CYS A 194 15.90 -13.76 1.14
N ILE A 195 16.68 -14.26 2.11
CA ILE A 195 17.75 -13.51 2.77
C ILE A 195 18.88 -13.21 1.77
N GLY A 196 19.49 -12.04 1.88
CA GLY A 196 20.66 -11.66 1.06
C GLY A 196 20.29 -11.00 -0.27
N VAL A 197 19.00 -10.73 -0.51
CA VAL A 197 18.56 -9.97 -1.68
C VAL A 197 18.79 -8.48 -1.42
N GLU A 198 19.57 -7.84 -2.27
CA GLU A 198 19.81 -6.40 -2.19
C GLU A 198 18.58 -5.61 -2.66
N PRO A 199 18.08 -4.64 -1.86
CA PRO A 199 17.07 -3.70 -2.33
C PRO A 199 17.69 -2.79 -3.40
N SER A 200 16.93 -2.51 -4.46
CA SER A 200 17.36 -1.65 -5.57
C SER A 200 16.25 -0.71 -5.98
N SER A 201 16.63 0.49 -6.39
CA SER A 201 15.74 1.51 -6.97
C SER A 201 16.21 1.93 -8.38
N THR A 202 17.09 1.14 -9.02
CA THR A 202 17.55 1.38 -10.39
C THR A 202 16.48 0.96 -11.40
N VAL A 203 16.44 1.60 -12.56
CA VAL A 203 15.52 1.24 -13.65
C VAL A 203 15.69 -0.24 -14.04
N GLY A 204 14.60 -0.96 -14.17
CA GLY A 204 14.58 -2.39 -14.55
C GLY A 204 14.93 -3.37 -13.43
N HIS A 205 14.94 -2.90 -12.15
CA HIS A 205 15.13 -3.83 -11.02
C HIS A 205 13.90 -4.72 -10.80
N MET A 206 14.13 -5.85 -10.13
CA MET A 206 13.05 -6.71 -9.63
C MET A 206 12.39 -6.10 -8.37
N PRO A 207 11.13 -6.41 -8.07
CA PRO A 207 10.41 -5.81 -6.96
C PRO A 207 11.07 -6.08 -5.60
N ASN A 208 10.98 -5.11 -4.70
CA ASN A 208 11.56 -5.16 -3.36
C ASN A 208 10.60 -5.81 -2.35
N LEU A 209 10.42 -7.13 -2.45
CA LEU A 209 9.40 -7.88 -1.72
C LEU A 209 9.86 -8.40 -0.34
N TYR A 210 11.13 -8.27 0.00
CA TYR A 210 11.64 -8.80 1.26
C TYR A 210 10.96 -8.13 2.47
N CYS A 211 10.35 -8.96 3.30
CA CYS A 211 9.70 -8.54 4.56
C CYS A 211 10.00 -9.52 5.72
N GLY A 212 11.13 -10.22 5.61
CA GLY A 212 11.56 -11.25 6.55
C GLY A 212 11.30 -12.65 6.01
N ALA A 213 12.33 -13.51 6.00
CA ALA A 213 12.24 -14.88 5.48
C ALA A 213 11.17 -15.73 6.20
N ALA A 214 10.83 -15.39 7.45
CA ALA A 214 9.75 -16.03 8.21
C ALA A 214 8.38 -15.94 7.51
N ILE A 215 8.15 -14.94 6.66
CA ILE A 215 6.87 -14.75 5.94
C ILE A 215 6.61 -15.92 4.97
N LEU A 216 7.62 -16.39 4.26
CA LEU A 216 7.48 -17.57 3.40
C LEU A 216 7.08 -18.81 4.21
N LEU A 217 7.75 -19.04 5.34
CA LEU A 217 7.39 -20.16 6.24
C LEU A 217 5.95 -20.02 6.74
N LEU A 218 5.54 -18.81 7.13
CA LEU A 218 4.18 -18.55 7.60
C LEU A 218 3.13 -18.75 6.49
N LEU A 219 3.46 -18.45 5.24
CA LEU A 219 2.58 -18.74 4.10
C LEU A 219 2.34 -20.23 3.97
N PHE A 220 3.40 -21.07 4.03
CA PHE A 220 3.25 -22.53 4.02
C PHE A 220 2.44 -23.03 5.23
N LEU A 221 2.72 -22.52 6.42
CA LEU A 221 1.96 -22.88 7.63
C LEU A 221 0.49 -22.46 7.53
N TYR A 222 0.20 -21.32 6.91
CA TYR A 222 -1.17 -20.88 6.62
C TYR A 222 -1.88 -21.85 5.68
N LEU A 223 -1.21 -22.32 4.62
CA LEU A 223 -1.75 -23.30 3.69
C LEU A 223 -2.07 -24.63 4.38
N LEU A 224 -1.16 -25.11 5.23
CA LEU A 224 -1.30 -26.37 5.95
C LEU A 224 -2.26 -26.31 7.14
N ASN A 225 -2.61 -25.11 7.64
CA ASN A 225 -3.45 -24.96 8.81
C ASN A 225 -4.89 -25.42 8.56
N ARG A 226 -5.25 -26.60 9.06
CA ARG A 226 -6.59 -27.19 8.90
C ARG A 226 -7.69 -26.48 9.68
N ARG A 227 -7.36 -25.60 10.63
CA ARG A 227 -8.34 -24.82 11.40
C ARG A 227 -8.94 -23.69 10.59
N ILE A 228 -8.27 -23.24 9.54
CA ILE A 228 -8.76 -22.19 8.65
C ILE A 228 -9.57 -22.84 7.52
N ARG A 229 -10.81 -22.40 7.34
CA ARG A 229 -11.71 -22.90 6.29
C ARG A 229 -11.13 -22.63 4.90
N ILE A 230 -11.27 -23.60 3.99
CA ILE A 230 -10.78 -23.48 2.60
C ILE A 230 -11.39 -22.25 1.92
N GLY A 231 -12.70 -21.99 2.14
CA GLY A 231 -13.37 -20.81 1.58
C GLY A 231 -12.78 -19.45 2.03
N ALA A 232 -12.10 -19.39 3.18
CA ALA A 232 -11.39 -18.20 3.62
C ALA A 232 -9.95 -18.15 3.09
N LYS A 233 -9.33 -19.30 2.81
CA LYS A 233 -7.98 -19.37 2.24
C LYS A 233 -7.94 -18.97 0.77
N ILE A 234 -8.85 -19.52 -0.03
CA ILE A 234 -8.84 -19.37 -1.50
C ILE A 234 -8.80 -17.89 -1.92
N PRO A 235 -9.69 -16.99 -1.45
CA PRO A 235 -9.65 -15.59 -1.88
C PRO A 235 -8.34 -14.88 -1.55
N ARG A 236 -7.74 -15.18 -0.38
CA ARG A 236 -6.46 -14.60 0.03
C ARG A 236 -5.30 -15.10 -0.80
N LEU A 237 -5.29 -16.39 -1.13
CA LEU A 237 -4.28 -16.99 -1.99
C LEU A 237 -4.38 -16.50 -3.43
N LEU A 238 -5.61 -16.33 -3.94
CA LEU A 238 -5.83 -15.71 -5.24
C LEU A 238 -5.35 -14.26 -5.27
N LEU A 239 -5.53 -13.51 -4.19
CA LEU A 239 -4.98 -12.15 -4.07
C LEU A 239 -3.45 -12.17 -4.11
N VAL A 240 -2.81 -13.05 -3.34
CA VAL A 240 -1.34 -13.20 -3.35
C VAL A 240 -0.85 -13.58 -4.75
N ALA A 241 -1.48 -14.58 -5.40
CA ALA A 241 -1.13 -14.99 -6.76
C ALA A 241 -1.34 -13.85 -7.78
N PHE A 242 -2.41 -13.06 -7.60
CA PHE A 242 -2.66 -11.89 -8.45
C PHE A 242 -1.56 -10.84 -8.31
N PHE A 243 -1.04 -10.59 -7.11
CA PHE A 243 0.10 -9.70 -6.91
C PHE A 243 1.35 -10.20 -7.63
N PHE A 244 1.69 -11.49 -7.48
CA PHE A 244 2.83 -12.08 -8.22
C PHE A 244 2.69 -11.87 -9.72
N VAL A 245 1.52 -12.12 -10.29
CA VAL A 245 1.29 -11.86 -11.71
C VAL A 245 1.37 -10.36 -12.03
N SER A 246 0.89 -9.51 -11.13
CA SER A 246 0.88 -8.05 -11.34
C SER A 246 2.28 -7.44 -11.38
N PHE A 247 3.18 -7.89 -10.52
CA PHE A 247 4.57 -7.40 -10.50
C PHE A 247 5.36 -7.82 -11.73
N ALA A 248 5.06 -8.96 -12.31
CA ALA A 248 5.78 -9.49 -13.46
C ALA A 248 5.19 -9.08 -14.81
N ASN A 249 3.98 -8.50 -14.87
CA ASN A 249 3.25 -8.29 -16.12
C ASN A 249 3.04 -6.81 -16.44
N ASN A 250 3.47 -6.37 -17.64
CA ASN A 250 3.42 -4.97 -18.08
C ASN A 250 2.01 -4.37 -18.12
N LYS A 251 0.97 -5.14 -18.48
CA LYS A 251 -0.41 -4.63 -18.53
C LYS A 251 -1.00 -4.38 -17.16
N LEU A 252 -0.71 -5.27 -16.21
CA LEU A 252 -1.15 -5.11 -14.82
C LEU A 252 -0.36 -4.01 -14.14
N ASP A 253 0.94 -3.95 -14.38
CA ASP A 253 1.82 -2.87 -13.92
C ASP A 253 1.28 -1.49 -14.36
N PHE A 254 0.93 -1.35 -15.64
CA PHE A 254 0.30 -0.13 -16.16
C PHE A 254 -0.99 0.27 -15.43
N ILE A 255 -1.84 -0.71 -15.08
CA ILE A 255 -3.06 -0.45 -14.31
C ILE A 255 -2.74 0.02 -12.90
N TRP A 256 -1.78 -0.62 -12.22
CA TRP A 256 -1.36 -0.24 -10.88
C TRP A 256 -0.81 1.18 -10.82
N HIS A 257 -0.11 1.61 -11.87
CA HIS A 257 0.44 2.96 -12.01
C HIS A 257 -0.60 4.02 -12.46
N GLY A 258 -1.91 3.71 -12.43
CA GLY A 258 -2.97 4.65 -12.78
C GLY A 258 -3.06 4.93 -14.28
N PHE A 259 -2.83 3.91 -15.10
CA PHE A 259 -2.88 3.94 -16.56
C PHE A 259 -1.79 4.82 -17.21
N HIS A 260 -0.62 4.87 -16.59
CA HIS A 260 0.59 5.47 -17.19
C HIS A 260 1.85 4.77 -16.65
N PHE A 261 2.93 4.86 -17.42
CA PHE A 261 4.24 4.47 -16.91
C PHE A 261 4.96 5.73 -16.42
N PRO A 262 5.40 5.79 -15.18
CA PRO A 262 6.18 6.91 -14.69
C PRO A 262 7.56 6.89 -15.36
N GLU A 263 7.90 7.94 -16.08
CA GLU A 263 9.24 8.10 -16.65
C GLU A 263 10.29 8.16 -15.54
N GLY A 264 11.31 7.30 -15.63
CA GLY A 264 12.43 7.28 -14.70
C GLY A 264 12.15 6.63 -13.34
N LEU A 265 10.96 6.10 -13.11
CA LEU A 265 10.68 5.24 -11.95
C LEU A 265 10.73 3.77 -12.38
N PRO A 266 11.33 2.89 -11.57
CA PRO A 266 11.27 1.46 -11.84
C PRO A 266 9.83 0.96 -11.72
N ALA A 267 9.48 0.03 -12.57
CA ALA A 267 8.21 -0.69 -12.55
C ALA A 267 8.05 -1.51 -11.25
#